data_30d4367dfb9491022d9545290f93c1c3
#
_entry.id   30d4367dfb9491022d9545290f93c1c3
#
_cell.length_a   1.000
_cell.length_b   1.000
_cell.length_c   1.000
_cell.angle_alpha   90.00
_cell.angle_beta   90.00
_cell.angle_gamma   90.00
#
_symmetry.space_group_name_H-M   'P 1'
#
loop_
_entity.id
_entity.type
_entity.pdbx_description
1 polymer ?
#
loop_
_entity_poly.entity_id
_entity_poly.type
_entity_poly.pdbx_seq_one_letter_code
_entity_poly.pdbx_strand_id
1 'polypeptide(L)'
;MTTNQTETIWKALDNLRIELPSWGFANTGTRFGKFIQLAAAITIEDKFSDAAQVHALTGACPTMALHVQWDLPHGLQDTGKVKELAKKHGVKPGSINPNVFQDQEYKFGSIGNPDASIRRKALTHILDCLRIAEALGCRDISPWFADGSNYPGTQSIRKRIGYFEEGLKEVHAALRPGQRLLLEYKPFEPAFYHTDIADWGMAMLLAKAAGPQAYVLVDTGHHYQAQNIEQIVAWLLHHKMIGGFHFNDRRYADDDLTLGSVDPYQVFRIFHEILFYEWETGKRTDIAYMIDQSHNLKGKIEAMIQTVSAAMELYAKAALVDHK
;
A
#
# COMPACT_ATOMS: atom_id res chain seq x y z
N MET A 1 -7.48 33.03 -9.53
CA MET A 1 -6.18 32.34 -9.73
C MET A 1 -5.37 33.12 -10.75
N THR A 2 -4.08 33.35 -10.51
CA THR A 2 -3.18 33.96 -11.52
C THR A 2 -2.75 32.89 -12.54
N THR A 3 -2.30 33.32 -13.72
CA THR A 3 -1.75 32.39 -14.74
C THR A 3 -0.64 31.52 -14.18
N ASN A 4 0.25 32.07 -13.36
CA ASN A 4 1.35 31.35 -12.73
C ASN A 4 0.85 30.26 -11.75
N GLN A 5 -0.20 30.55 -10.96
CA GLN A 5 -0.80 29.54 -10.07
C GLN A 5 -1.43 28.39 -10.85
N THR A 6 -2.10 28.70 -11.97
CA THR A 6 -2.69 27.66 -12.83
C THR A 6 -1.61 26.75 -13.43
N GLU A 7 -0.51 27.29 -13.92
CA GLU A 7 0.62 26.52 -14.44
C GLU A 7 1.26 25.63 -13.36
N THR A 8 1.41 26.17 -12.14
CA THR A 8 1.93 25.39 -10.99
C THR A 8 1.04 24.19 -10.69
N ILE A 9 -0.29 24.36 -10.65
CA ILE A 9 -1.24 23.27 -10.42
C ILE A 9 -1.13 22.20 -11.51
N TRP A 10 -1.17 22.61 -12.79
CA TRP A 10 -1.08 21.66 -13.89
C TRP A 10 0.21 20.85 -13.83
N LYS A 11 1.35 21.52 -13.64
CA LYS A 11 2.64 20.85 -13.51
C LYS A 11 2.69 19.87 -12.31
N ALA A 12 2.05 20.23 -11.20
CA ALA A 12 1.97 19.35 -10.04
C ALA A 12 1.12 18.12 -10.35
N LEU A 13 -0.08 18.30 -10.90
CA LEU A 13 -1.01 17.21 -11.20
C LEU A 13 -0.50 16.29 -12.32
N ASP A 14 0.20 16.83 -13.33
CA ASP A 14 0.84 16.01 -14.38
C ASP A 14 1.88 15.04 -13.84
N ASN A 15 2.40 15.31 -12.66
CA ASN A 15 3.37 14.46 -11.99
C ASN A 15 2.76 13.52 -10.93
N LEU A 16 1.52 13.76 -10.54
CA LEU A 16 0.82 12.90 -9.59
C LEU A 16 0.30 11.65 -10.30
N ARG A 17 0.79 10.48 -9.88
CA ARG A 17 0.31 9.19 -10.35
C ARG A 17 -0.13 8.39 -9.16
N ILE A 18 -1.37 7.91 -9.21
CA ILE A 18 -2.02 7.19 -8.10
C ILE A 18 -2.31 5.76 -8.57
N GLU A 19 -1.91 4.81 -7.78
CA GLU A 19 -2.18 3.39 -8.01
C GLU A 19 -3.48 2.97 -7.34
N LEU A 20 -4.34 2.27 -8.07
CA LEU A 20 -5.62 1.77 -7.58
C LEU A 20 -5.47 0.37 -6.99
N PRO A 21 -6.14 0.02 -5.88
CA PRO A 21 -6.13 -1.33 -5.34
C PRO A 21 -7.14 -2.21 -6.09
N SER A 22 -6.72 -3.36 -6.61
CA SER A 22 -7.62 -4.31 -7.27
C SER A 22 -8.74 -4.79 -6.34
N TRP A 23 -8.41 -5.00 -5.06
CA TRP A 23 -9.34 -5.45 -4.03
C TRP A 23 -10.39 -4.41 -3.66
N GLY A 24 -10.09 -3.13 -3.85
CA GLY A 24 -11.04 -2.05 -3.61
C GLY A 24 -12.24 -2.04 -4.56
N PHE A 25 -12.17 -2.71 -5.70
CA PHE A 25 -13.29 -2.90 -6.63
C PHE A 25 -14.15 -4.13 -6.30
N ALA A 26 -13.61 -5.07 -5.52
CA ALA A 26 -14.28 -6.31 -5.18
C ALA A 26 -15.21 -6.18 -3.96
N ASN A 27 -15.99 -7.23 -3.71
CA ASN A 27 -16.80 -7.33 -2.50
C ASN A 27 -15.91 -7.44 -1.26
N THR A 28 -16.18 -6.60 -0.28
CA THR A 28 -15.43 -6.49 0.97
C THR A 28 -16.10 -7.30 2.07
N GLY A 29 -15.28 -7.85 2.95
CA GLY A 29 -15.71 -8.55 4.14
C GLY A 29 -15.57 -7.72 5.41
N THR A 30 -16.21 -8.20 6.45
CA THR A 30 -15.97 -7.83 7.84
C THR A 30 -15.59 -9.09 8.61
N ARG A 31 -15.33 -9.00 9.92
CA ARG A 31 -15.15 -10.19 10.77
C ARG A 31 -16.36 -11.15 10.79
N PHE A 32 -17.52 -10.68 10.34
CA PHE A 32 -18.75 -11.46 10.31
C PHE A 32 -19.07 -12.07 8.94
N GLY A 33 -18.34 -11.71 7.89
CA GLY A 33 -18.54 -12.20 6.53
C GLY A 33 -18.50 -11.11 5.48
N LYS A 34 -18.67 -11.52 4.22
CA LYS A 34 -18.76 -10.60 3.07
C LYS A 34 -20.18 -10.16 2.85
N PHE A 35 -20.37 -8.87 2.60
CA PHE A 35 -21.62 -8.30 2.10
C PHE A 35 -21.51 -8.07 0.58
N ILE A 36 -22.48 -8.58 -0.16
CA ILE A 36 -22.48 -8.57 -1.62
C ILE A 36 -23.08 -7.25 -2.13
N GLN A 37 -22.31 -6.54 -2.94
CA GLN A 37 -22.78 -5.42 -3.76
C GLN A 37 -22.89 -5.87 -5.21
N LEU A 38 -24.02 -5.62 -5.86
CA LEU A 38 -24.29 -6.08 -7.22
C LEU A 38 -23.30 -5.55 -8.26
N ALA A 39 -22.82 -4.33 -8.06
CA ALA A 39 -21.87 -3.66 -8.97
C ALA A 39 -20.39 -3.91 -8.62
N ALA A 40 -20.07 -4.71 -7.60
CA ALA A 40 -18.67 -5.01 -7.27
C ALA A 40 -18.08 -6.00 -8.28
N ALA A 41 -16.80 -5.77 -8.62
CA ALA A 41 -16.04 -6.66 -9.50
C ALA A 41 -15.91 -8.08 -8.90
N ILE A 42 -16.06 -9.09 -9.74
CA ILE A 42 -15.95 -10.51 -9.37
C ILE A 42 -14.66 -11.10 -9.93
N THR A 43 -14.34 -10.76 -11.16
CA THR A 43 -13.18 -11.29 -11.90
C THR A 43 -12.06 -10.25 -11.98
N ILE A 44 -10.85 -10.71 -12.28
CA ILE A 44 -9.72 -9.79 -12.54
C ILE A 44 -10.01 -8.90 -13.76
N GLU A 45 -10.76 -9.37 -14.75
CA GLU A 45 -11.16 -8.56 -15.91
C GLU A 45 -12.11 -7.43 -15.51
N ASP A 46 -13.10 -7.70 -14.64
CA ASP A 46 -13.97 -6.65 -14.11
C ASP A 46 -13.17 -5.57 -13.40
N LYS A 47 -12.18 -5.97 -12.57
CA LYS A 47 -11.29 -5.05 -11.85
C LYS A 47 -10.48 -4.15 -12.80
N PHE A 48 -9.93 -4.69 -13.88
CA PHE A 48 -9.24 -3.90 -14.91
C PHE A 48 -10.19 -2.95 -15.63
N SER A 49 -11.42 -3.40 -15.93
CA SER A 49 -12.46 -2.57 -16.54
C SER A 49 -12.84 -1.38 -15.64
N ASP A 50 -13.05 -1.65 -14.35
CA ASP A 50 -13.41 -0.62 -13.35
C ASP A 50 -12.25 0.38 -13.14
N ALA A 51 -11.01 -0.12 -13.02
CA ALA A 51 -9.82 0.71 -12.90
C ALA A 51 -9.63 1.61 -14.14
N ALA A 52 -9.93 1.10 -15.34
CA ALA A 52 -9.89 1.86 -16.57
C ALA A 52 -10.90 3.00 -16.59
N GLN A 53 -12.10 2.78 -16.06
CA GLN A 53 -13.12 3.84 -15.92
C GLN A 53 -12.63 4.94 -14.97
N VAL A 54 -12.07 4.58 -13.81
CA VAL A 54 -11.49 5.56 -12.87
C VAL A 54 -10.36 6.35 -13.55
N HIS A 55 -9.45 5.65 -14.25
CA HIS A 55 -8.36 6.31 -14.97
C HIS A 55 -8.86 7.24 -16.06
N ALA A 56 -9.82 6.82 -16.86
CA ALA A 56 -10.39 7.64 -17.94
C ALA A 56 -11.04 8.93 -17.45
N LEU A 57 -11.68 8.88 -16.26
CA LEU A 57 -12.37 10.02 -15.68
C LEU A 57 -11.45 10.96 -14.88
N THR A 58 -10.33 10.45 -14.35
CA THR A 58 -9.43 11.23 -13.47
C THR A 58 -8.10 11.60 -14.15
N GLY A 59 -7.65 10.81 -15.12
CA GLY A 59 -6.34 10.94 -15.77
C GLY A 59 -5.14 10.56 -14.89
N ALA A 60 -5.35 10.23 -13.61
CA ALA A 60 -4.29 10.11 -12.61
C ALA A 60 -3.87 8.66 -12.27
N CYS A 61 -4.64 7.64 -12.70
CA CYS A 61 -4.50 6.26 -12.22
C CYS A 61 -4.03 5.27 -13.31
N PRO A 62 -2.76 5.33 -13.74
CA PRO A 62 -2.27 4.49 -14.83
C PRO A 62 -1.95 3.05 -14.42
N THR A 63 -1.98 2.74 -13.12
CA THR A 63 -1.60 1.44 -12.56
C THR A 63 -2.63 0.93 -11.57
N MET A 64 -2.67 -0.40 -11.42
CA MET A 64 -3.49 -1.11 -10.44
C MET A 64 -2.63 -2.13 -9.69
N ALA A 65 -2.61 -2.04 -8.36
CA ALA A 65 -2.01 -3.01 -7.45
C ALA A 65 -2.72 -4.36 -7.55
N LEU A 66 -1.96 -5.45 -7.53
CA LEU A 66 -2.48 -6.80 -7.61
C LEU A 66 -2.16 -7.57 -6.33
N HIS A 67 -3.13 -8.33 -5.84
CA HIS A 67 -2.95 -9.21 -4.70
C HIS A 67 -2.82 -10.66 -5.17
N VAL A 68 -1.67 -11.27 -4.89
CA VAL A 68 -1.44 -12.68 -5.28
C VAL A 68 -2.37 -13.57 -4.48
N GLN A 69 -2.91 -14.60 -5.13
CA GLN A 69 -4.02 -15.48 -4.79
C GLN A 69 -5.41 -14.88 -5.08
N TRP A 70 -5.66 -13.59 -4.88
CA TRP A 70 -6.97 -13.02 -5.26
C TRP A 70 -7.06 -12.72 -6.75
N ASP A 71 -6.01 -12.16 -7.32
CA ASP A 71 -5.95 -11.73 -8.73
C ASP A 71 -5.17 -12.72 -9.61
N LEU A 72 -4.24 -13.43 -9.01
CA LEU A 72 -3.40 -14.45 -9.64
C LEU A 72 -3.47 -15.75 -8.83
N PRO A 73 -4.60 -16.49 -8.85
CA PRO A 73 -4.78 -17.71 -8.07
C PRO A 73 -3.79 -18.84 -8.46
N HIS A 74 -3.28 -18.84 -9.70
CA HIS A 74 -2.29 -19.78 -10.19
C HIS A 74 -0.88 -19.14 -10.30
N GLY A 75 -0.68 -17.99 -9.68
CA GLY A 75 0.62 -17.32 -9.61
C GLY A 75 1.19 -16.93 -10.98
N LEU A 76 2.41 -17.38 -11.29
CA LEU A 76 3.10 -17.06 -12.54
C LEU A 76 2.31 -17.45 -13.81
N GLN A 77 1.47 -18.47 -13.75
CA GLN A 77 0.69 -18.92 -14.91
C GLN A 77 -0.35 -17.87 -15.35
N ASP A 78 -0.81 -17.03 -14.42
CA ASP A 78 -1.80 -16.00 -14.71
C ASP A 78 -1.21 -14.71 -15.31
N THR A 79 0.12 -14.56 -15.32
CA THR A 79 0.79 -13.33 -15.76
C THR A 79 0.54 -12.99 -17.22
N GLY A 80 0.38 -14.00 -18.08
CA GLY A 80 0.02 -13.81 -19.49
C GLY A 80 -1.34 -13.14 -19.64
N LYS A 81 -2.35 -13.66 -18.94
CA LYS A 81 -3.71 -13.09 -18.92
C LYS A 81 -3.72 -11.66 -18.36
N VAL A 82 -2.98 -11.41 -17.29
CA VAL A 82 -2.87 -10.06 -16.70
C VAL A 82 -2.29 -9.07 -17.71
N LYS A 83 -1.25 -9.44 -18.46
CA LYS A 83 -0.68 -8.57 -19.52
C LYS A 83 -1.67 -8.27 -20.64
N GLU A 84 -2.46 -9.25 -21.05
CA GLU A 84 -3.50 -9.07 -22.06
C GLU A 84 -4.59 -8.10 -21.57
N LEU A 85 -5.07 -8.26 -20.34
CA LEU A 85 -6.04 -7.37 -19.71
C LEU A 85 -5.49 -5.94 -19.55
N ALA A 86 -4.26 -5.80 -19.10
CA ALA A 86 -3.59 -4.51 -18.99
C ALA A 86 -3.53 -3.78 -20.34
N LYS A 87 -3.17 -4.50 -21.42
CA LYS A 87 -3.17 -3.94 -22.78
C LYS A 87 -4.57 -3.58 -23.25
N LYS A 88 -5.57 -4.45 -22.98
CA LYS A 88 -6.97 -4.24 -23.38
C LYS A 88 -7.57 -3.00 -22.73
N HIS A 89 -7.32 -2.80 -21.45
CA HIS A 89 -7.96 -1.76 -20.63
C HIS A 89 -7.12 -0.50 -20.45
N GLY A 90 -5.83 -0.51 -20.86
CA GLY A 90 -4.95 0.66 -20.76
C GLY A 90 -4.47 0.98 -19.34
N VAL A 91 -4.66 0.08 -18.37
CA VAL A 91 -4.16 0.18 -17.00
C VAL A 91 -3.11 -0.88 -16.79
N LYS A 92 -1.94 -0.51 -16.30
CA LYS A 92 -0.81 -1.44 -16.10
C LYS A 92 -0.89 -2.13 -14.74
N PRO A 93 -0.32 -3.35 -14.58
CA PRO A 93 -0.03 -3.89 -13.27
C PRO A 93 0.88 -2.93 -12.48
N GLY A 94 0.56 -2.72 -11.23
CA GLY A 94 1.31 -1.87 -10.30
C GLY A 94 2.10 -2.69 -9.27
N SER A 95 1.94 -2.39 -7.98
CA SER A 95 2.58 -3.16 -6.92
C SER A 95 2.02 -4.59 -6.83
N ILE A 96 2.86 -5.50 -6.34
CA ILE A 96 2.49 -6.88 -6.05
C ILE A 96 2.41 -7.08 -4.54
N ASN A 97 1.25 -7.56 -4.08
CA ASN A 97 0.94 -7.76 -2.67
C ASN A 97 0.89 -9.26 -2.34
N PRO A 98 1.85 -9.79 -1.56
CA PRO A 98 1.83 -11.17 -1.11
C PRO A 98 0.68 -11.45 -0.13
N ASN A 99 0.07 -12.65 -0.22
CA ASN A 99 -0.90 -13.11 0.76
C ASN A 99 -0.24 -14.05 1.77
N VAL A 100 0.19 -13.50 2.89
CA VAL A 100 0.83 -14.25 3.97
C VAL A 100 0.02 -14.20 5.28
N PHE A 101 -1.30 -14.04 5.17
CA PHE A 101 -2.18 -13.87 6.33
C PHE A 101 -3.50 -14.67 6.30
N GLN A 102 -3.97 -15.13 5.13
CA GLN A 102 -5.28 -15.82 5.04
C GLN A 102 -5.22 -17.33 5.25
N ASP A 103 -4.07 -17.96 5.02
CA ASP A 103 -3.95 -19.40 5.21
C ASP A 103 -4.09 -19.77 6.70
N GLN A 104 -4.81 -20.86 6.98
CA GLN A 104 -5.03 -21.34 8.33
C GLN A 104 -3.74 -21.67 9.09
N GLU A 105 -2.68 -22.01 8.39
CA GLU A 105 -1.37 -22.28 8.98
C GLU A 105 -0.72 -21.00 9.55
N TYR A 106 -1.13 -19.81 9.08
CA TYR A 106 -0.60 -18.52 9.55
C TYR A 106 -1.24 -18.00 10.84
N LYS A 107 -2.08 -18.80 11.52
CA LYS A 107 -2.73 -18.38 12.78
C LYS A 107 -1.76 -17.94 13.90
N PHE A 108 -0.50 -18.35 13.84
CA PHE A 108 0.58 -17.93 14.76
C PHE A 108 1.61 -17.06 14.08
N GLY A 109 1.29 -16.51 12.92
CA GLY A 109 2.14 -15.68 12.09
C GLY A 109 2.64 -16.37 10.84
N SER A 110 3.19 -15.60 9.95
CA SER A 110 3.80 -16.01 8.68
C SER A 110 5.32 -16.16 8.81
N ILE A 111 6.11 -15.14 8.44
CA ILE A 111 7.56 -15.18 8.63
C ILE A 111 8.00 -15.00 10.08
N GLY A 112 7.12 -14.50 10.96
CA GLY A 112 7.31 -14.48 12.40
C GLY A 112 6.88 -15.76 13.13
N ASN A 113 6.38 -16.78 12.43
CA ASN A 113 5.85 -18.02 13.02
C ASN A 113 6.93 -18.78 13.81
N PRO A 114 6.61 -19.38 14.99
CA PRO A 114 7.56 -20.23 15.70
C PRO A 114 7.97 -21.49 14.93
N ASP A 115 7.09 -22.02 14.06
CA ASP A 115 7.37 -23.16 13.19
C ASP A 115 8.18 -22.75 11.95
N ALA A 116 9.36 -23.35 11.79
CA ALA A 116 10.26 -23.05 10.68
C ALA A 116 9.66 -23.46 9.31
N SER A 117 8.83 -24.49 9.26
CA SER A 117 8.21 -24.94 8.00
C SER A 117 7.18 -23.91 7.51
N ILE A 118 6.43 -23.32 8.42
CA ILE A 118 5.45 -22.24 8.11
C ILE A 118 6.18 -20.98 7.67
N ARG A 119 7.27 -20.59 8.36
CA ARG A 119 8.12 -19.47 7.91
C ARG A 119 8.63 -19.68 6.50
N ARG A 120 9.12 -20.89 6.19
CA ARG A 120 9.61 -21.24 4.84
C ARG A 120 8.49 -21.19 3.80
N LYS A 121 7.29 -21.65 4.12
CA LYS A 121 6.10 -21.53 3.24
C LYS A 121 5.82 -20.08 2.90
N ALA A 122 5.75 -19.21 3.91
CA ALA A 122 5.49 -17.78 3.72
C ALA A 122 6.59 -17.10 2.89
N LEU A 123 7.86 -17.38 3.19
CA LEU A 123 9.00 -16.85 2.42
C LEU A 123 8.96 -17.31 0.96
N THR A 124 8.68 -18.59 0.70
CA THR A 124 8.54 -19.11 -0.66
C THR A 124 7.46 -18.36 -1.44
N HIS A 125 6.31 -18.11 -0.81
CA HIS A 125 5.24 -17.33 -1.42
C HIS A 125 5.70 -15.89 -1.76
N ILE A 126 6.40 -15.21 -0.85
CA ILE A 126 6.92 -13.86 -1.13
C ILE A 126 7.95 -13.90 -2.28
N LEU A 127 8.83 -14.89 -2.30
CA LEU A 127 9.81 -15.06 -3.39
C LEU A 127 9.12 -15.34 -4.74
N ASP A 128 8.01 -16.07 -4.76
CA ASP A 128 7.21 -16.27 -5.97
C ASP A 128 6.54 -14.96 -6.40
N CYS A 129 6.11 -14.11 -5.46
CA CYS A 129 5.61 -12.76 -5.77
C CYS A 129 6.67 -11.87 -6.43
N LEU A 130 7.96 -11.99 -6.07
CA LEU A 130 9.06 -11.28 -6.77
C LEU A 130 9.17 -11.73 -8.23
N ARG A 131 9.01 -13.04 -8.51
CA ARG A 131 9.01 -13.56 -9.88
C ARG A 131 7.82 -13.09 -10.69
N ILE A 132 6.64 -13.02 -10.07
CA ILE A 132 5.43 -12.43 -10.67
C ILE A 132 5.66 -10.97 -11.00
N ALA A 133 6.22 -10.19 -10.05
CA ALA A 133 6.56 -8.79 -10.26
C ALA A 133 7.53 -8.60 -11.43
N GLU A 134 8.59 -9.42 -11.51
CA GLU A 134 9.53 -9.42 -12.62
C GLU A 134 8.82 -9.72 -13.96
N ALA A 135 7.99 -10.75 -13.99
CA ALA A 135 7.24 -11.15 -15.19
C ALA A 135 6.28 -10.05 -15.66
N LEU A 136 5.66 -9.31 -14.75
CA LEU A 136 4.72 -8.23 -15.06
C LEU A 136 5.39 -6.87 -15.27
N GLY A 137 6.68 -6.73 -14.95
CA GLY A 137 7.42 -5.47 -14.99
C GLY A 137 7.04 -4.53 -13.83
N CYS A 138 6.59 -5.09 -12.71
CA CYS A 138 6.24 -4.35 -11.50
C CYS A 138 7.49 -4.03 -10.68
N ARG A 139 7.55 -2.81 -10.14
CA ARG A 139 8.68 -2.34 -9.34
C ARG A 139 8.53 -2.68 -7.86
N ASP A 140 7.35 -2.42 -7.32
CA ASP A 140 7.12 -2.41 -5.89
C ASP A 140 6.47 -3.72 -5.44
N ILE A 141 7.02 -4.29 -4.38
CA ILE A 141 6.47 -5.44 -3.67
C ILE A 141 6.08 -4.95 -2.29
N SER A 142 4.79 -5.05 -1.96
CA SER A 142 4.21 -4.49 -0.75
C SER A 142 3.65 -5.58 0.17
N PRO A 143 4.48 -6.20 1.02
CA PRO A 143 4.01 -7.15 2.00
C PRO A 143 3.43 -6.42 3.22
N TRP A 144 2.25 -6.86 3.62
CA TRP A 144 1.66 -6.61 4.92
C TRP A 144 1.62 -7.92 5.71
N PHE A 145 1.94 -7.85 7.02
CA PHE A 145 2.00 -9.01 7.91
C PHE A 145 0.98 -8.89 9.04
N ALA A 146 0.07 -9.86 9.10
CA ALA A 146 -0.88 -9.98 10.20
C ALA A 146 -0.29 -10.66 11.45
N ASP A 147 1.01 -10.87 11.46
CA ASP A 147 1.76 -11.54 12.53
C ASP A 147 1.68 -10.76 13.83
N GLY A 148 1.52 -11.46 14.95
CA GLY A 148 1.50 -10.83 16.26
C GLY A 148 1.27 -11.81 17.40
N SER A 149 1.34 -11.32 18.64
CA SER A 149 1.06 -12.10 19.85
C SER A 149 0.77 -11.20 21.05
N ASN A 150 -0.21 -11.58 21.87
CA ASN A 150 -0.49 -10.92 23.15
C ASN A 150 0.31 -11.52 24.32
N TYR A 151 0.84 -12.73 24.15
CA TYR A 151 1.33 -13.53 25.28
C TYR A 151 2.78 -13.98 25.06
N PRO A 152 3.76 -13.21 25.58
CA PRO A 152 5.17 -13.58 25.45
C PRO A 152 5.52 -14.94 26.04
N GLY A 153 4.70 -15.46 26.97
CA GLY A 153 4.86 -16.81 27.52
C GLY A 153 4.55 -17.94 26.53
N THR A 154 3.78 -17.66 25.47
CA THR A 154 3.48 -18.64 24.41
C THR A 154 4.45 -18.59 23.25
N GLN A 155 5.06 -17.41 23.01
CA GLN A 155 6.02 -17.18 21.94
C GLN A 155 7.05 -16.14 22.39
N SER A 156 8.31 -16.33 21.99
CA SER A 156 9.35 -15.32 22.27
C SER A 156 9.24 -14.15 21.29
N ILE A 157 8.83 -12.98 21.77
CA ILE A 157 8.75 -11.75 20.97
C ILE A 157 10.11 -11.41 20.31
N ARG A 158 11.21 -11.55 21.05
CA ARG A 158 12.56 -11.29 20.51
C ARG A 158 12.96 -12.25 19.40
N LYS A 159 12.58 -13.54 19.49
CA LYS A 159 12.84 -14.49 18.40
C LYS A 159 12.01 -14.15 17.15
N ARG A 160 10.79 -13.68 17.32
CA ARG A 160 9.94 -13.25 16.19
C ARG A 160 10.60 -12.12 15.41
N ILE A 161 11.16 -11.11 16.11
CA ILE A 161 11.93 -10.03 15.45
C ILE A 161 13.07 -10.60 14.63
N GLY A 162 13.86 -11.53 15.20
CA GLY A 162 14.97 -12.19 14.48
C GLY A 162 14.48 -12.95 13.23
N TYR A 163 13.34 -13.62 13.30
CA TYR A 163 12.76 -14.30 12.13
C TYR A 163 12.36 -13.33 11.03
N PHE A 164 11.78 -12.16 11.39
CA PHE A 164 11.52 -11.10 10.43
C PHE A 164 12.80 -10.56 9.79
N GLU A 165 13.83 -10.27 10.56
CA GLU A 165 15.11 -9.80 10.04
C GLU A 165 15.76 -10.80 9.07
N GLU A 166 15.78 -12.09 9.43
CA GLU A 166 16.31 -13.15 8.57
C GLU A 166 15.50 -13.29 7.28
N GLY A 167 14.16 -13.38 7.40
CA GLY A 167 13.28 -13.55 6.27
C GLY A 167 13.31 -12.35 5.31
N LEU A 168 13.29 -11.13 5.82
CA LEU A 168 13.32 -9.93 4.99
C LEU A 168 14.69 -9.73 4.30
N LYS A 169 15.80 -10.15 4.91
CA LYS A 169 17.12 -10.21 4.25
C LYS A 169 17.11 -11.18 3.07
N GLU A 170 16.50 -12.36 3.24
CA GLU A 170 16.37 -13.33 2.15
C GLU A 170 15.51 -12.77 1.00
N VAL A 171 14.38 -12.15 1.31
CA VAL A 171 13.54 -11.48 0.30
C VAL A 171 14.32 -10.37 -0.41
N HIS A 172 15.00 -9.50 0.33
CA HIS A 172 15.79 -8.42 -0.24
C HIS A 172 16.90 -8.92 -1.16
N ALA A 173 17.59 -10.00 -0.78
CA ALA A 173 18.65 -10.58 -1.60
C ALA A 173 18.15 -11.15 -2.94
N ALA A 174 16.85 -11.44 -3.05
CA ALA A 174 16.22 -11.91 -4.27
C ALA A 174 15.61 -10.80 -5.14
N LEU A 175 15.60 -9.53 -4.67
CA LEU A 175 15.13 -8.40 -5.46
C LEU A 175 15.99 -8.18 -6.71
N ARG A 176 15.35 -7.84 -7.81
CA ARG A 176 16.03 -7.40 -9.03
C ARG A 176 16.42 -5.93 -8.96
N PRO A 177 17.41 -5.49 -9.77
CA PRO A 177 17.71 -4.06 -9.91
C PRO A 177 16.44 -3.28 -10.27
N GLY A 178 16.17 -2.22 -9.51
CA GLY A 178 14.98 -1.38 -9.68
C GLY A 178 13.72 -1.85 -8.95
N GLN A 179 13.68 -3.07 -8.43
CA GLN A 179 12.60 -3.48 -7.53
C GLN A 179 12.80 -2.90 -6.13
N ARG A 180 11.68 -2.69 -5.42
CA ARG A 180 11.68 -2.20 -4.03
C ARG A 180 10.76 -3.04 -3.16
N LEU A 181 11.14 -3.21 -1.91
CA LEU A 181 10.33 -3.83 -0.86
C LEU A 181 9.72 -2.71 -0.01
N LEU A 182 8.41 -2.64 0.05
CA LEU A 182 7.66 -1.65 0.81
C LEU A 182 7.02 -2.31 2.02
N LEU A 183 7.58 -2.09 3.21
CA LEU A 183 7.11 -2.71 4.45
C LEU A 183 5.99 -1.87 5.05
N GLU A 184 4.80 -2.42 5.05
CA GLU A 184 3.62 -1.85 5.68
C GLU A 184 3.52 -2.26 7.13
N TYR A 185 3.13 -1.34 8.00
CA TYR A 185 2.90 -1.56 9.42
C TYR A 185 1.44 -1.33 9.80
N LYS A 186 1.00 -2.03 10.84
CA LYS A 186 -0.35 -1.87 11.40
C LYS A 186 -0.34 -2.25 12.87
N PRO A 187 -0.81 -1.40 13.80
CA PRO A 187 -0.71 -1.66 15.22
C PRO A 187 -1.67 -2.72 15.75
N PHE A 188 -2.86 -2.88 15.14
CA PHE A 188 -3.95 -3.72 15.64
C PHE A 188 -4.86 -4.22 14.51
N GLU A 189 -5.86 -5.01 14.85
CA GLU A 189 -7.00 -5.45 14.03
C GLU A 189 -6.86 -6.68 13.14
N PRO A 190 -5.74 -7.23 12.73
CA PRO A 190 -5.83 -8.49 11.99
C PRO A 190 -6.49 -9.59 12.82
N ALA A 191 -6.29 -9.55 14.15
CA ALA A 191 -6.98 -10.39 15.14
C ALA A 191 -7.05 -9.63 16.48
N PHE A 192 -7.22 -10.34 17.60
CA PHE A 192 -7.30 -9.74 18.94
C PHE A 192 -5.93 -9.58 19.59
N TYR A 193 -4.91 -9.20 18.84
CA TYR A 193 -3.54 -8.99 19.32
C TYR A 193 -2.89 -7.79 18.67
N HIS A 194 -1.84 -7.29 19.30
CA HIS A 194 -0.95 -6.29 18.75
C HIS A 194 0.00 -6.94 17.76
N THR A 195 0.19 -6.33 16.60
CA THR A 195 1.04 -6.88 15.54
C THR A 195 2.53 -6.74 15.85
N ASP A 196 3.34 -7.58 15.22
CA ASP A 196 4.80 -7.53 15.36
C ASP A 196 5.40 -6.27 14.72
N ILE A 197 4.85 -5.82 13.60
CA ILE A 197 5.25 -4.57 12.94
C ILE A 197 4.14 -3.53 13.19
N ALA A 198 4.18 -2.93 14.37
CA ALA A 198 3.08 -2.13 14.88
C ALA A 198 3.14 -0.65 14.49
N ASP A 199 4.32 -0.14 14.20
CA ASP A 199 4.52 1.27 13.89
C ASP A 199 5.63 1.51 12.86
N TRP A 200 5.70 2.76 12.39
CA TRP A 200 6.66 3.21 11.40
C TRP A 200 8.14 3.01 11.82
N GLY A 201 8.44 3.14 13.11
CA GLY A 201 9.80 2.95 13.64
C GLY A 201 10.24 1.49 13.56
N MET A 202 9.36 0.56 13.92
CA MET A 202 9.59 -0.88 13.76
C MET A 202 9.76 -1.26 12.29
N ALA A 203 8.88 -0.76 11.40
CA ALA A 203 8.99 -0.97 9.95
C ALA A 203 10.31 -0.41 9.41
N MET A 204 10.73 0.78 9.84
CA MET A 204 12.00 1.39 9.44
C MET A 204 13.21 0.57 9.90
N LEU A 205 13.21 0.05 11.13
CA LEU A 205 14.29 -0.80 11.63
C LEU A 205 14.42 -2.08 10.81
N LEU A 206 13.30 -2.74 10.51
CA LEU A 206 13.28 -3.95 9.69
C LEU A 206 13.67 -3.67 8.23
N ALA A 207 13.21 -2.56 7.64
CA ALA A 207 13.60 -2.16 6.29
C ALA A 207 15.12 -1.92 6.20
N LYS A 208 15.71 -1.20 7.18
CA LYS A 208 17.17 -1.02 7.27
C LYS A 208 17.91 -2.33 7.45
N ALA A 209 17.39 -3.25 8.25
CA ALA A 209 17.98 -4.58 8.45
C ALA A 209 17.90 -5.44 7.20
N ALA A 210 16.84 -5.32 6.40
CA ALA A 210 16.67 -6.05 5.15
C ALA A 210 17.68 -5.63 4.07
N GLY A 211 17.81 -4.32 3.81
CA GLY A 211 18.79 -3.79 2.86
C GLY A 211 18.34 -2.51 2.13
N PRO A 212 19.16 -1.98 1.22
CA PRO A 212 18.99 -0.64 0.65
C PRO A 212 17.79 -0.44 -0.29
N GLN A 213 17.16 -1.53 -0.76
CA GLN A 213 15.95 -1.46 -1.60
C GLN A 213 14.66 -1.65 -0.77
N ALA A 214 14.75 -1.68 0.56
CA ALA A 214 13.60 -1.80 1.45
C ALA A 214 13.26 -0.45 2.08
N TYR A 215 11.98 -0.13 2.10
CA TYR A 215 11.42 1.14 2.54
C TYR A 215 10.17 0.90 3.39
N VAL A 216 9.74 1.94 4.08
CA VAL A 216 8.47 1.95 4.82
C VAL A 216 7.34 2.36 3.90
N LEU A 217 6.22 1.66 3.99
CA LEU A 217 4.94 2.05 3.43
C LEU A 217 4.07 2.58 4.56
N VAL A 218 3.55 3.79 4.37
CA VAL A 218 2.68 4.47 5.33
C VAL A 218 1.23 4.31 4.89
N ASP A 219 0.48 3.47 5.60
CA ASP A 219 -0.98 3.47 5.45
C ASP A 219 -1.59 4.51 6.39
N THR A 220 -2.41 5.41 5.84
CA THR A 220 -2.98 6.51 6.61
C THR A 220 -4.05 6.06 7.60
N GLY A 221 -4.65 4.89 7.39
CA GLY A 221 -5.58 4.23 8.31
C GLY A 221 -4.92 3.49 9.47
N HIS A 222 -3.66 3.10 9.33
CA HIS A 222 -2.94 2.25 10.27
C HIS A 222 -2.29 3.03 11.43
N HIS A 223 -3.04 3.96 12.00
CA HIS A 223 -2.55 4.81 13.09
C HIS A 223 -3.57 4.92 14.21
N TYR A 224 -3.08 5.07 15.44
CA TYR A 224 -3.94 5.47 16.54
C TYR A 224 -4.54 6.86 16.29
N GLN A 225 -5.70 7.12 16.88
CA GLN A 225 -6.31 8.45 16.82
C GLN A 225 -5.37 9.51 17.42
N ALA A 226 -5.45 10.72 16.91
CA ALA A 226 -4.60 11.86 17.30
C ALA A 226 -3.09 11.66 17.03
N GLN A 227 -2.69 10.65 16.26
CA GLN A 227 -1.30 10.50 15.85
C GLN A 227 -0.96 11.48 14.73
N ASN A 228 0.17 12.17 14.85
CA ASN A 228 0.65 13.13 13.85
C ASN A 228 1.37 12.38 12.72
N ILE A 229 0.66 12.13 11.59
CA ILE A 229 1.19 11.37 10.47
C ILE A 229 2.16 12.21 9.65
N GLU A 230 1.92 13.51 9.47
CA GLU A 230 2.86 14.40 8.77
C GLU A 230 4.23 14.44 9.44
N GLN A 231 4.30 14.33 10.79
CA GLN A 231 5.56 14.21 11.49
C GLN A 231 6.26 12.88 11.20
N ILE A 232 5.53 11.78 11.13
CA ILE A 232 6.06 10.47 10.71
C ILE A 232 6.65 10.57 9.30
N VAL A 233 5.93 11.21 8.39
CA VAL A 233 6.38 11.45 7.01
C VAL A 233 7.66 12.27 6.99
N ALA A 234 7.75 13.37 7.75
CA ALA A 234 8.95 14.20 7.88
C ALA A 234 10.17 13.37 8.34
N TRP A 235 9.99 12.53 9.36
CA TRP A 235 11.06 11.66 9.84
C TRP A 235 11.51 10.63 8.79
N LEU A 236 10.56 10.01 8.10
CA LEU A 236 10.87 9.02 7.06
C LEU A 236 11.53 9.68 5.85
N LEU A 237 11.13 10.90 5.47
CA LEU A 237 11.80 11.72 4.43
C LEU A 237 13.24 12.04 4.84
N HIS A 238 13.46 12.56 6.07
CA HIS A 238 14.79 12.86 6.60
C HIS A 238 15.72 11.65 6.52
N HIS A 239 15.23 10.48 6.89
CA HIS A 239 15.98 9.23 6.83
C HIS A 239 16.02 8.58 5.44
N LYS A 240 15.31 9.12 4.44
CA LYS A 240 15.16 8.54 3.08
C LYS A 240 14.59 7.11 3.11
N MET A 241 13.63 6.88 4.01
CA MET A 241 13.07 5.57 4.26
C MET A 241 11.61 5.44 3.83
N ILE A 242 10.95 6.51 3.39
CA ILE A 242 9.59 6.42 2.86
C ILE A 242 9.62 5.90 1.42
N GLY A 243 8.90 4.82 1.15
CA GLY A 243 8.79 4.22 -0.18
C GLY A 243 7.43 4.43 -0.83
N GLY A 244 6.39 4.53 -0.03
CA GLY A 244 5.03 4.68 -0.54
C GLY A 244 4.00 4.98 0.54
N PHE A 245 2.79 5.23 0.06
CA PHE A 245 1.59 5.36 0.87
C PHE A 245 0.54 4.36 0.42
N HIS A 246 -0.27 3.90 1.37
CA HIS A 246 -1.63 3.42 1.18
C HIS A 246 -2.57 4.49 1.72
N PHE A 247 -3.24 5.19 0.82
CA PHE A 247 -4.13 6.29 1.17
C PHE A 247 -5.56 5.80 1.38
N ASN A 248 -6.08 6.13 2.53
CA ASN A 248 -7.47 6.01 2.92
C ASN A 248 -7.77 7.06 4.00
N ASP A 249 -8.93 6.98 4.61
CA ASP A 249 -9.27 7.75 5.78
C ASP A 249 -9.81 6.82 6.87
N ARG A 250 -9.70 7.23 8.12
CA ARG A 250 -10.16 6.48 9.28
C ARG A 250 -10.85 7.39 10.29
N ARG A 251 -11.73 6.81 11.07
CA ARG A 251 -12.37 7.50 12.18
C ARG A 251 -12.21 6.75 13.50
N TYR A 252 -12.46 5.47 13.50
CA TYR A 252 -12.44 4.65 14.71
C TYR A 252 -11.27 3.70 14.76
N ALA A 253 -10.98 3.07 13.66
CA ALA A 253 -9.92 2.09 13.49
C ALA A 253 -9.45 2.13 12.04
N ASP A 254 -9.08 1.00 11.45
CA ASP A 254 -8.77 0.87 10.03
C ASP A 254 -10.08 0.75 9.23
N ASP A 255 -10.71 1.86 9.03
CA ASP A 255 -12.06 1.92 8.45
C ASP A 255 -12.03 1.88 6.91
N ASP A 256 -10.87 1.98 6.28
CA ASP A 256 -10.66 2.01 4.80
C ASP A 256 -11.59 3.00 4.09
N LEU A 257 -11.84 4.16 4.68
CA LEU A 257 -12.77 5.15 4.15
C LEU A 257 -12.16 5.93 2.98
N THR A 258 -13.02 6.61 2.25
CA THR A 258 -12.63 7.53 1.17
C THR A 258 -11.67 8.60 1.69
N LEU A 259 -10.51 8.74 1.06
CA LEU A 259 -9.48 9.70 1.43
C LEU A 259 -10.04 11.13 1.53
N GLY A 260 -9.68 11.82 2.62
CA GLY A 260 -10.12 13.20 2.89
C GLY A 260 -11.59 13.33 3.29
N SER A 261 -12.30 12.21 3.52
CA SER A 261 -13.70 12.25 3.94
C SER A 261 -13.89 12.54 5.43
N VAL A 262 -12.85 12.28 6.23
CA VAL A 262 -12.86 12.53 7.69
C VAL A 262 -11.86 13.63 8.05
N ASP A 263 -10.59 13.54 7.62
CA ASP A 263 -9.58 14.57 7.89
C ASP A 263 -8.82 15.02 6.63
N PRO A 264 -9.43 15.87 5.78
CA PRO A 264 -8.75 16.41 4.60
C PRO A 264 -7.54 17.28 4.96
N TYR A 265 -7.53 17.89 6.15
CA TYR A 265 -6.40 18.71 6.60
C TYR A 265 -5.15 17.86 6.89
N GLN A 266 -5.31 16.65 7.40
CA GLN A 266 -4.19 15.73 7.58
C GLN A 266 -3.57 15.34 6.22
N VAL A 267 -4.39 15.00 5.24
CA VAL A 267 -3.93 14.68 3.89
C VAL A 267 -3.19 15.86 3.25
N PHE A 268 -3.75 17.08 3.39
CA PHE A 268 -3.09 18.30 2.94
C PHE A 268 -1.70 18.47 3.60
N ARG A 269 -1.59 18.31 4.92
CA ARG A 269 -0.32 18.45 5.64
C ARG A 269 0.69 17.41 5.23
N ILE A 270 0.28 16.17 4.95
CA ILE A 270 1.15 15.12 4.42
C ILE A 270 1.72 15.55 3.06
N PHE A 271 0.87 15.98 2.13
CA PHE A 271 1.34 16.44 0.82
C PHE A 271 2.20 17.71 0.93
N HIS A 272 1.85 18.62 1.82
CA HIS A 272 2.65 19.80 2.09
C HIS A 272 4.06 19.43 2.56
N GLU A 273 4.21 18.50 3.50
CA GLU A 273 5.50 18.04 4.02
C GLU A 273 6.38 17.42 2.91
N ILE A 274 5.78 16.61 2.04
CA ILE A 274 6.48 16.03 0.89
C ILE A 274 6.97 17.12 -0.06
N LEU A 275 6.11 18.04 -0.46
CA LEU A 275 6.43 19.12 -1.39
C LEU A 275 7.41 20.14 -0.79
N PHE A 276 7.32 20.39 0.51
CA PHE A 276 8.28 21.22 1.24
C PHE A 276 9.68 20.58 1.24
N TYR A 277 9.77 19.29 1.52
CA TYR A 277 11.04 18.55 1.41
C TYR A 277 11.62 18.58 -0.01
N GLU A 278 10.79 18.43 -1.05
CA GLU A 278 11.22 18.54 -2.45
C GLU A 278 11.73 19.95 -2.78
N TRP A 279 11.06 20.99 -2.28
CA TRP A 279 11.48 22.37 -2.44
C TRP A 279 12.82 22.64 -1.73
N GLU A 280 12.95 22.23 -0.46
CA GLU A 280 14.15 22.42 0.36
C GLU A 280 15.38 21.71 -0.23
N THR A 281 15.20 20.49 -0.71
CA THR A 281 16.30 19.67 -1.25
C THR A 281 16.57 19.88 -2.74
N GLY A 282 15.66 20.50 -3.46
CA GLY A 282 15.69 20.63 -4.93
C GLY A 282 15.54 19.28 -5.66
N LYS A 283 15.10 18.22 -4.99
CA LYS A 283 14.98 16.86 -5.54
C LYS A 283 13.57 16.34 -5.35
N ARG A 284 13.05 15.69 -6.39
CA ARG A 284 11.79 14.96 -6.29
C ARG A 284 11.98 13.68 -5.48
N THR A 285 10.95 13.38 -4.71
CA THR A 285 10.85 12.11 -3.98
C THR A 285 10.43 10.98 -4.94
N ASP A 286 10.89 9.76 -4.66
CA ASP A 286 10.46 8.54 -5.36
C ASP A 286 9.46 7.78 -4.49
N ILE A 287 8.32 8.41 -4.23
CA ILE A 287 7.25 7.87 -3.39
C ILE A 287 6.14 7.30 -4.28
N ALA A 288 5.72 6.07 -4.00
CA ALA A 288 4.54 5.47 -4.61
C ALA A 288 3.28 5.97 -3.90
N TYR A 289 2.37 6.61 -4.62
CA TYR A 289 1.06 7.02 -4.12
C TYR A 289 0.05 5.94 -4.48
N MET A 290 -0.32 5.11 -3.52
CA MET A 290 -1.26 4.01 -3.70
C MET A 290 -2.49 4.25 -2.82
N ILE A 291 -3.62 3.66 -3.19
CA ILE A 291 -4.85 3.69 -2.41
C ILE A 291 -5.02 2.32 -1.75
N ASP A 292 -5.40 2.31 -0.48
CA ASP A 292 -5.95 1.13 0.18
C ASP A 292 -7.31 1.46 0.78
N GLN A 293 -8.33 1.35 -0.06
CA GLN A 293 -9.71 1.66 0.27
C GLN A 293 -10.59 0.46 -0.05
N SER A 294 -11.31 -0.01 0.94
CA SER A 294 -12.10 -1.23 0.81
C SER A 294 -13.31 -1.24 1.75
N HIS A 295 -14.38 -0.53 1.40
CA HIS A 295 -15.61 -0.47 2.20
C HIS A 295 -16.87 -0.83 1.41
N ASN A 296 -17.98 -1.09 2.12
CA ASN A 296 -19.26 -1.55 1.55
C ASN A 296 -20.32 -0.45 1.39
N LEU A 297 -19.99 0.81 1.67
CA LEU A 297 -20.99 1.86 1.84
C LEU A 297 -21.33 2.61 0.58
N LYS A 298 -20.52 2.50 -0.46
CA LYS A 298 -20.66 3.21 -1.74
C LYS A 298 -20.41 2.27 -2.91
N GLY A 299 -20.85 2.66 -4.11
CA GLY A 299 -20.40 2.07 -5.37
C GLY A 299 -18.87 2.14 -5.47
N LYS A 300 -18.24 1.09 -5.99
CA LYS A 300 -16.78 0.93 -5.96
C LYS A 300 -16.07 1.95 -6.85
N ILE A 301 -16.57 2.17 -8.05
CA ILE A 301 -16.00 3.12 -9.02
C ILE A 301 -16.15 4.54 -8.50
N GLU A 302 -17.35 4.93 -8.04
CA GLU A 302 -17.61 6.27 -7.50
C GLU A 302 -16.76 6.57 -6.28
N ALA A 303 -16.56 5.60 -5.40
CA ALA A 303 -15.71 5.74 -4.23
C ALA A 303 -14.24 5.96 -4.61
N MET A 304 -13.73 5.25 -5.61
CA MET A 304 -12.36 5.45 -6.13
C MET A 304 -12.20 6.82 -6.80
N ILE A 305 -13.16 7.23 -7.63
CA ILE A 305 -13.14 8.55 -8.27
C ILE A 305 -13.11 9.65 -7.20
N GLN A 306 -13.91 9.50 -6.15
CA GLN A 306 -13.96 10.46 -5.05
C GLN A 306 -12.61 10.56 -4.31
N THR A 307 -11.98 9.43 -3.99
CA THR A 307 -10.65 9.38 -3.37
C THR A 307 -9.60 10.04 -4.24
N VAL A 308 -9.53 9.67 -5.52
CA VAL A 308 -8.55 10.23 -6.46
C VAL A 308 -8.75 11.74 -6.62
N SER A 309 -10.00 12.19 -6.74
CA SER A 309 -10.32 13.63 -6.85
C SER A 309 -9.92 14.40 -5.59
N ALA A 310 -10.16 13.84 -4.40
CA ALA A 310 -9.73 14.45 -3.14
C ALA A 310 -8.19 14.52 -3.05
N ALA A 311 -7.48 13.46 -3.43
CA ALA A 311 -6.02 13.45 -3.46
C ALA A 311 -5.48 14.53 -4.41
N MET A 312 -6.02 14.62 -5.64
CA MET A 312 -5.62 15.64 -6.62
C MET A 312 -5.87 17.07 -6.12
N GLU A 313 -7.03 17.32 -5.52
CA GLU A 313 -7.37 18.63 -4.97
C GLU A 313 -6.43 19.04 -3.83
N LEU A 314 -6.19 18.13 -2.88
CA LEU A 314 -5.35 18.40 -1.72
C LEU A 314 -3.88 18.54 -2.10
N TYR A 315 -3.40 17.74 -3.06
CA TYR A 315 -2.06 17.86 -3.63
C TYR A 315 -1.87 19.20 -4.36
N ALA A 316 -2.85 19.61 -5.16
CA ALA A 316 -2.83 20.91 -5.84
C ALA A 316 -2.81 22.07 -4.85
N LYS A 317 -3.60 22.01 -3.76
CA LYS A 317 -3.56 23.00 -2.69
C LYS A 317 -2.20 23.07 -2.01
N ALA A 318 -1.58 21.92 -1.73
CA ALA A 318 -0.25 21.85 -1.14
C ALA A 318 0.82 22.45 -2.08
N ALA A 319 0.70 22.21 -3.39
CA ALA A 319 1.60 22.78 -4.39
C ALA A 319 1.52 24.30 -4.56
N LEU A 320 0.46 24.94 -4.07
CA LEU A 320 0.28 26.39 -4.09
C LEU A 320 0.85 27.11 -2.86
N VAL A 321 1.32 26.36 -1.85
CA VAL A 321 1.94 26.97 -0.67
C VAL A 321 3.26 27.64 -1.08
N ASP A 322 3.45 28.90 -0.65
CA ASP A 322 4.73 29.60 -0.81
C ASP A 322 5.67 29.21 0.34
N HIS A 323 6.76 28.55 0.00
CA HIS A 323 7.78 28.08 0.94
C HIS A 323 8.92 29.08 1.19
N LYS A 324 8.80 30.32 0.68
CA LYS A 324 9.81 31.37 0.87
C LYS A 324 9.68 32.08 2.21
#